data_bbe68141219d2458579aaa933bac306b
#
_entry.id   bbe68141219d2458579aaa933bac306b
#
_cell.length_a   1.000
_cell.length_b   1.000
_cell.length_c   1.000
_cell.angle_alpha   90.00
_cell.angle_beta   90.00
_cell.angle_gamma   90.00
#
_symmetry.space_group_name_H-M   'P 1'
#
loop_
_entity.id
_entity.type
_entity.pdbx_description
1 polymer ?
#
loop_
_entity_poly.entity_id
_entity_poly.type
_entity_poly.pdbx_seq_one_letter_code
_entity_poly.pdbx_strand_id
1 'polypeptide(L)'
;MSFQDPPTLQQLARRSLLKDEALTISALQNLPLXFFPPLFKDAFTSKQLNILRLMVVAWPFPCLPVGALMETPHLETLRAVLDGLDLLMSQKDRPSRWRLQVLDLRDAHKDFWDGWAGLLHEVCSQDVFDKNQSVGNHPILGGKQTMTVKMNLSLMSCRPSKYLKYFYRWAKQRKNVIQVICEKLEFGAIPAYHPLNVLKVFDAASIQELEISTRWDIYTLALLAPGLGQMTNLQKLLFKEICIPLDRPRDLEMEAFCVTEFFSQFSKLHKLQHLYLNDVYFLTEHLDQMLRFLESPLETLAITHCMLSESDMRYLSQCPSTHHLKHLDLSGVTFIHLSDQFLGSLLERLTATLKTLKLKGCKLMDFQISALLPVLSQCSQLTEVDFAKNNFSMDSLKKLLQHTANLTQLTLEKYPAPDEVYDILGGVIPDRFLQLCSELMDTLKAVRQPKWVYFVSKRCLYCLNCCIYNFTGNI
;
A
#
# COMPACT_ATOMS: atom_id res chain seq x y z
N MET A 1 21.39 -20.25 -33.71
CA MET A 1 20.11 -20.11 -34.45
C MET A 1 19.00 -20.63 -33.59
N SER A 2 18.12 -19.73 -33.07
CA SER A 2 16.96 -20.16 -32.29
C SER A 2 15.90 -20.67 -33.28
N PHE A 3 15.57 -21.94 -33.18
CA PHE A 3 14.44 -22.52 -33.93
C PHE A 3 13.14 -21.94 -33.30
N GLN A 4 12.52 -21.00 -33.98
CA GLN A 4 11.19 -20.58 -33.62
C GLN A 4 10.19 -21.66 -34.08
N ASP A 5 9.35 -22.12 -33.19
CA ASP A 5 8.30 -23.05 -33.53
C ASP A 5 7.40 -22.46 -34.64
N PRO A 6 6.97 -23.27 -35.61
CA PRO A 6 6.08 -22.77 -36.66
C PRO A 6 4.76 -22.24 -36.05
N PRO A 7 4.20 -21.19 -36.64
CA PRO A 7 2.95 -20.62 -36.12
C PRO A 7 1.81 -21.62 -36.22
N THR A 8 0.97 -21.65 -35.18
CA THR A 8 -0.22 -22.51 -35.16
C THR A 8 -1.27 -21.99 -36.15
N LEU A 9 -2.21 -22.83 -36.53
CA LEU A 9 -3.35 -22.43 -37.38
C LEU A 9 -4.13 -21.25 -36.75
N GLN A 10 -4.28 -21.29 -35.43
CA GLN A 10 -4.94 -20.20 -34.70
C GLN A 10 -4.17 -18.86 -34.86
N GLN A 11 -2.84 -18.91 -34.76
CA GLN A 11 -2.02 -17.71 -34.95
C GLN A 11 -2.11 -17.19 -36.39
N LEU A 12 -2.10 -18.09 -37.38
CA LEU A 12 -2.24 -17.71 -38.78
C LEU A 12 -3.62 -17.09 -39.06
N ALA A 13 -4.67 -17.66 -38.52
CA ALA A 13 -6.05 -17.13 -38.64
C ALA A 13 -6.15 -15.73 -38.05
N ARG A 14 -5.59 -15.51 -36.85
CA ARG A 14 -5.60 -14.17 -36.20
C ARG A 14 -4.82 -13.15 -37.03
N ARG A 15 -3.65 -13.53 -37.55
CA ARG A 15 -2.86 -12.65 -38.42
C ARG A 15 -3.61 -12.28 -39.69
N SER A 16 -4.38 -13.23 -40.26
CA SER A 16 -5.20 -12.98 -41.43
C SER A 16 -6.34 -12.00 -41.11
N LEU A 17 -7.02 -12.22 -39.97
CA LEU A 17 -8.08 -11.30 -39.53
C LEU A 17 -7.54 -9.89 -39.37
N LEU A 18 -6.39 -9.71 -38.70
CA LEU A 18 -5.85 -8.37 -38.42
C LEU A 18 -5.38 -7.64 -39.67
N LYS A 19 -5.16 -8.34 -40.81
CA LYS A 19 -4.81 -7.71 -42.06
C LYS A 19 -6.02 -7.14 -42.79
N ASP A 20 -7.22 -7.66 -42.51
CA ASP A 20 -8.45 -7.23 -43.16
C ASP A 20 -9.48 -6.79 -42.10
N GLU A 21 -9.53 -5.49 -41.88
CA GLU A 21 -10.40 -4.89 -40.86
C GLU A 21 -11.87 -5.20 -41.10
N ALA A 22 -12.32 -5.12 -42.37
CA ALA A 22 -13.71 -5.39 -42.73
C ALA A 22 -14.10 -6.86 -42.46
N LEU A 23 -13.18 -7.78 -42.76
CA LEU A 23 -13.36 -9.20 -42.46
C LEU A 23 -13.45 -9.44 -40.96
N THR A 24 -12.55 -8.82 -40.18
CA THR A 24 -12.56 -8.93 -38.71
C THR A 24 -13.88 -8.46 -38.14
N ILE A 25 -14.35 -7.28 -38.56
CA ILE A 25 -15.59 -6.69 -38.07
C ILE A 25 -16.77 -7.62 -38.34
N SER A 26 -16.86 -8.17 -39.57
CA SER A 26 -17.94 -9.07 -39.92
C SER A 26 -17.88 -10.40 -39.18
N ALA A 27 -16.67 -10.84 -38.82
CA ALA A 27 -16.47 -12.12 -38.13
C ALA A 27 -16.80 -12.03 -36.62
N LEU A 28 -16.75 -10.84 -35.98
CA LEU A 28 -16.88 -10.70 -34.52
C LEU A 28 -18.17 -11.32 -33.96
N GLN A 29 -19.26 -11.27 -34.72
CA GLN A 29 -20.54 -11.81 -34.25
C GLN A 29 -20.52 -13.34 -34.12
N ASN A 30 -19.69 -14.02 -34.92
CA ASN A 30 -19.65 -15.48 -34.97
C ASN A 30 -18.32 -16.07 -34.49
N LEU A 31 -17.39 -15.23 -34.07
CA LEU A 31 -16.06 -15.64 -33.65
C LEU A 31 -16.14 -16.53 -32.38
N PRO A 32 -15.46 -17.70 -32.39
CA PRO A 32 -15.44 -18.53 -31.18
C PRO A 32 -14.81 -17.79 -29.99
N LEU A 33 -15.32 -18.04 -28.85
CA LEU A 33 -14.87 -17.38 -27.60
C LEU A 33 -13.35 -17.42 -27.34
N UNK A 34 -12.74 -18.22 -27.71
CA UNK A 34 -11.45 -18.44 -27.54
C UNK A 34 -10.55 -17.62 -28.30
N PHE A 35 -11.14 -17.23 -29.26
CA PHE A 35 -10.38 -16.34 -30.14
C PHE A 35 -10.31 -14.89 -29.61
N PHE A 36 -11.28 -14.45 -28.82
CA PHE A 36 -11.37 -13.06 -28.39
C PHE A 36 -10.15 -12.58 -27.62
N PRO A 37 -9.69 -13.24 -26.53
CA PRO A 37 -8.54 -12.68 -25.80
C PRO A 37 -7.26 -12.60 -26.64
N PRO A 38 -6.82 -13.65 -27.35
CA PRO A 38 -5.58 -13.53 -28.11
C PRO A 38 -5.70 -12.56 -29.30
N LEU A 39 -6.88 -12.46 -29.94
CA LEU A 39 -7.08 -11.49 -31.01
C LEU A 39 -7.05 -10.04 -30.47
N PHE A 40 -7.66 -9.81 -29.29
CA PHE A 40 -7.63 -8.50 -28.63
C PHE A 40 -6.18 -8.13 -28.26
N LYS A 41 -5.42 -9.07 -27.69
CA LYS A 41 -4.00 -8.86 -27.32
C LYS A 41 -3.18 -8.48 -28.56
N ASP A 42 -3.36 -9.23 -29.68
CA ASP A 42 -2.67 -8.96 -30.93
C ASP A 42 -3.06 -7.58 -31.53
N ALA A 43 -4.35 -7.23 -31.52
CA ALA A 43 -4.86 -5.93 -31.98
C ALA A 43 -4.34 -4.78 -31.11
N PHE A 44 -4.25 -5.01 -29.80
CA PHE A 44 -3.73 -4.05 -28.82
C PHE A 44 -2.25 -3.76 -29.10
N THR A 45 -1.46 -4.82 -29.27
CA THR A 45 0.00 -4.73 -29.53
C THR A 45 0.28 -4.04 -30.87
N SER A 46 -0.53 -4.31 -31.90
CA SER A 46 -0.36 -3.73 -33.23
C SER A 46 -1.11 -2.39 -33.41
N LYS A 47 -1.75 -1.87 -32.33
CA LYS A 47 -2.45 -0.58 -32.32
C LYS A 47 -3.55 -0.48 -33.38
N GLN A 48 -4.32 -1.55 -33.52
CA GLN A 48 -5.45 -1.60 -34.46
C GLN A 48 -6.71 -0.99 -33.79
N LEU A 49 -6.80 0.33 -33.78
CA LEU A 49 -7.73 1.08 -32.93
C LEU A 49 -9.19 0.79 -33.24
N ASN A 50 -9.56 0.67 -34.54
CA ASN A 50 -10.94 0.37 -34.93
C ASN A 50 -11.34 -1.05 -34.51
N ILE A 51 -10.45 -2.01 -34.69
CA ILE A 51 -10.69 -3.40 -34.25
C ILE A 51 -10.89 -3.44 -32.73
N LEU A 52 -10.02 -2.78 -31.97
CA LEU A 52 -10.14 -2.71 -30.51
C LEU A 52 -11.49 -2.14 -30.09
N ARG A 53 -11.90 -1.01 -30.71
CA ARG A 53 -13.16 -0.35 -30.39
C ARG A 53 -14.35 -1.30 -30.56
N LEU A 54 -14.38 -2.04 -31.68
CA LEU A 54 -15.48 -2.94 -31.95
C LEU A 54 -15.41 -4.25 -31.17
N MET A 55 -14.21 -4.71 -30.82
CA MET A 55 -14.04 -5.86 -29.93
C MET A 55 -14.53 -5.57 -28.50
N VAL A 56 -14.39 -4.32 -28.02
CA VAL A 56 -14.97 -3.91 -26.73
C VAL A 56 -16.48 -4.07 -26.77
N VAL A 57 -17.12 -3.62 -27.86
CA VAL A 57 -18.59 -3.74 -28.05
C VAL A 57 -19.02 -5.20 -28.04
N ALA A 58 -18.29 -6.05 -28.78
CA ALA A 58 -18.63 -7.47 -28.95
C ALA A 58 -18.06 -8.39 -27.86
N TRP A 59 -17.45 -7.84 -26.83
CA TRP A 59 -16.71 -8.61 -25.82
C TRP A 59 -17.65 -9.62 -25.13
N PRO A 60 -17.30 -10.92 -25.17
CA PRO A 60 -18.24 -11.96 -24.72
C PRO A 60 -18.08 -12.33 -23.23
N PHE A 61 -17.17 -11.71 -22.51
CA PHE A 61 -16.94 -12.00 -21.09
C PHE A 61 -17.42 -10.85 -20.21
N PRO A 62 -17.76 -11.09 -18.93
CA PRO A 62 -18.21 -10.02 -18.04
C PRO A 62 -17.17 -8.94 -17.76
N CYS A 63 -15.87 -9.29 -17.79
CA CYS A 63 -14.79 -8.37 -17.50
C CYS A 63 -13.80 -8.29 -18.65
N LEU A 64 -13.29 -7.08 -18.93
CA LEU A 64 -12.22 -6.85 -19.91
C LEU A 64 -11.02 -6.23 -19.16
N PRO A 65 -9.97 -7.04 -18.84
CA PRO A 65 -8.83 -6.56 -18.05
C PRO A 65 -7.74 -5.91 -18.92
N VAL A 66 -8.04 -4.76 -19.51
CA VAL A 66 -7.14 -4.04 -20.41
C VAL A 66 -5.90 -3.54 -19.68
N GLY A 67 -6.01 -3.20 -18.38
CA GLY A 67 -4.90 -2.63 -17.62
C GLY A 67 -3.67 -3.52 -17.59
N ALA A 68 -3.88 -4.82 -17.58
CA ALA A 68 -2.77 -5.80 -17.60
C ALA A 68 -1.97 -5.77 -18.90
N LEU A 69 -2.52 -5.21 -19.98
CA LEU A 69 -1.83 -5.02 -21.26
C LEU A 69 -1.12 -3.66 -21.35
N MET A 70 -1.39 -2.75 -20.41
CA MET A 70 -0.87 -1.37 -20.46
C MET A 70 0.36 -1.21 -19.57
N GLU A 71 1.51 -1.77 -19.96
CA GLU A 71 2.77 -1.55 -19.25
C GLU A 71 3.13 -0.06 -19.23
N THR A 72 2.88 0.62 -20.34
CA THR A 72 2.99 2.08 -20.44
C THR A 72 1.65 2.64 -20.95
N PRO A 73 1.02 3.56 -20.21
CA PRO A 73 -0.26 4.11 -20.63
C PRO A 73 -0.16 4.78 -21.99
N HIS A 74 -0.98 4.34 -22.93
CA HIS A 74 -1.01 4.84 -24.30
C HIS A 74 -2.37 5.50 -24.57
N LEU A 75 -2.36 6.80 -24.84
CA LEU A 75 -3.58 7.60 -24.92
C LEU A 75 -4.54 7.13 -26.05
N GLU A 76 -3.99 6.85 -27.23
CA GLU A 76 -4.82 6.46 -28.38
C GLU A 76 -5.52 5.12 -28.15
N THR A 77 -4.82 4.16 -27.53
CA THR A 77 -5.40 2.86 -27.21
C THR A 77 -6.49 3.00 -26.14
N LEU A 78 -6.24 3.78 -25.09
CA LEU A 78 -7.27 4.07 -24.08
C LEU A 78 -8.50 4.71 -24.74
N ARG A 79 -8.26 5.69 -25.62
CA ARG A 79 -9.36 6.37 -26.33
C ARG A 79 -10.20 5.39 -27.14
N ALA A 80 -9.54 4.47 -27.85
CA ALA A 80 -10.26 3.45 -28.66
C ALA A 80 -11.12 2.53 -27.77
N VAL A 81 -10.58 2.10 -26.61
CA VAL A 81 -11.29 1.23 -25.66
C VAL A 81 -12.50 1.99 -25.08
N LEU A 82 -12.31 3.25 -24.66
CA LEU A 82 -13.39 4.06 -24.08
C LEU A 82 -14.46 4.42 -25.14
N ASP A 83 -14.05 4.66 -26.38
CA ASP A 83 -15.00 4.87 -27.49
C ASP A 83 -15.84 3.61 -27.73
N GLY A 84 -15.22 2.43 -27.63
CA GLY A 84 -15.94 1.17 -27.71
C GLY A 84 -16.96 1.01 -26.60
N LEU A 85 -16.58 1.42 -25.39
CA LEU A 85 -17.47 1.39 -24.23
C LEU A 85 -18.67 2.35 -24.45
N ASP A 86 -18.42 3.53 -25.02
CA ASP A 86 -19.48 4.49 -25.37
C ASP A 86 -20.46 3.90 -26.38
N LEU A 87 -19.95 3.23 -27.41
CA LEU A 87 -20.77 2.55 -28.38
C LEU A 87 -21.64 1.46 -27.74
N LEU A 88 -21.03 0.66 -26.86
CA LEU A 88 -21.76 -0.41 -26.14
C LEU A 88 -22.89 0.18 -25.28
N MET A 89 -22.61 1.27 -24.56
CA MET A 89 -23.60 1.91 -23.68
C MET A 89 -24.73 2.59 -24.46
N SER A 90 -24.46 3.02 -25.68
CA SER A 90 -25.48 3.69 -26.53
C SER A 90 -26.47 2.71 -27.14
N GLN A 91 -26.18 1.41 -27.16
CA GLN A 91 -27.04 0.41 -27.77
C GLN A 91 -28.21 0.06 -26.83
N LYS A 92 -29.44 0.14 -27.40
CA LYS A 92 -30.67 -0.18 -26.65
C LYS A 92 -30.82 -1.69 -26.46
N ASP A 93 -30.51 -2.47 -27.49
CA ASP A 93 -30.62 -3.91 -27.49
C ASP A 93 -29.23 -4.53 -27.69
N ARG A 94 -28.75 -5.28 -26.69
CA ARG A 94 -27.47 -5.97 -26.80
C ARG A 94 -27.69 -7.43 -27.17
N PRO A 95 -26.97 -7.94 -28.17
CA PRO A 95 -26.96 -9.38 -28.40
C PRO A 95 -26.58 -10.16 -27.13
N SER A 96 -27.17 -11.31 -26.90
CA SER A 96 -26.97 -12.12 -25.70
C SER A 96 -25.50 -12.55 -25.48
N ARG A 97 -24.70 -12.52 -26.54
CA ARG A 97 -23.27 -12.86 -26.47
C ARG A 97 -22.41 -11.71 -25.93
N TRP A 98 -22.88 -10.48 -25.95
CA TRP A 98 -22.11 -9.29 -25.52
C TRP A 98 -22.35 -9.09 -24.02
N ARG A 99 -21.37 -9.50 -23.22
CA ARG A 99 -21.54 -9.61 -21.77
C ARG A 99 -20.75 -8.61 -20.93
N LEU A 100 -20.02 -7.69 -21.57
CA LEU A 100 -19.14 -6.77 -20.85
C LEU A 100 -19.92 -5.94 -19.82
N GLN A 101 -19.51 -6.04 -18.55
CA GLN A 101 -20.06 -5.28 -17.41
C GLN A 101 -18.98 -4.49 -16.71
N VAL A 102 -17.73 -4.96 -16.76
CA VAL A 102 -16.60 -4.36 -16.03
C VAL A 102 -15.43 -4.15 -16.99
N LEU A 103 -15.00 -2.89 -17.12
CA LEU A 103 -13.73 -2.55 -17.76
C LEU A 103 -12.69 -2.39 -16.65
N ASP A 104 -11.66 -3.24 -16.64
CA ASP A 104 -10.64 -3.21 -15.60
C ASP A 104 -9.34 -2.61 -16.16
N LEU A 105 -9.02 -1.40 -15.70
CA LEU A 105 -7.82 -0.66 -16.10
C LEU A 105 -6.65 -0.83 -15.12
N ARG A 106 -6.82 -1.67 -14.08
CA ARG A 106 -5.75 -1.95 -13.12
C ARG A 106 -4.73 -2.93 -13.72
N ASP A 107 -3.48 -2.88 -13.25
CA ASP A 107 -2.46 -3.88 -13.59
C ASP A 107 -2.74 -5.18 -12.79
N ALA A 108 -3.77 -5.87 -13.20
CA ALA A 108 -4.28 -7.08 -12.53
C ALA A 108 -4.69 -8.10 -13.58
N HIS A 109 -4.77 -9.37 -13.18
CA HIS A 109 -5.22 -10.47 -14.04
C HIS A 109 -4.34 -10.68 -15.27
N LYS A 110 -3.01 -10.61 -15.10
CA LYS A 110 -2.06 -10.89 -16.20
C LYS A 110 -2.24 -12.29 -16.78
N ASP A 111 -2.57 -13.26 -15.93
CA ASP A 111 -2.81 -14.64 -16.33
C ASP A 111 -3.96 -14.79 -17.35
N PHE A 112 -4.90 -13.84 -17.35
CA PHE A 112 -6.00 -13.84 -18.34
C PHE A 112 -5.45 -13.82 -19.78
N TRP A 113 -4.38 -13.05 -20.01
CA TRP A 113 -3.81 -12.87 -21.35
C TRP A 113 -2.80 -13.95 -21.72
N ASP A 114 -2.23 -14.65 -20.73
CA ASP A 114 -1.19 -15.66 -20.93
C ASP A 114 -1.72 -17.08 -20.80
N GLY A 115 -2.89 -17.25 -20.18
CA GLY A 115 -3.52 -18.53 -19.98
C GLY A 115 -4.65 -18.81 -20.97
N TRP A 116 -5.25 -19.97 -20.83
CA TRP A 116 -6.44 -20.34 -21.60
C TRP A 116 -7.68 -19.65 -21.03
N ALA A 117 -8.41 -18.98 -21.90
CA ALA A 117 -9.58 -18.19 -21.52
C ALA A 117 -10.68 -18.99 -20.80
N GLY A 118 -10.66 -20.33 -20.90
CA GLY A 118 -11.63 -21.20 -20.23
C GLY A 118 -11.50 -21.24 -18.71
N LEU A 119 -10.30 -21.08 -18.18
CA LEU A 119 -10.05 -21.11 -16.74
C LEU A 119 -10.41 -19.79 -16.03
N LEU A 120 -10.62 -18.73 -16.80
CA LEU A 120 -10.77 -17.38 -16.26
C LEU A 120 -12.21 -16.88 -16.18
N HIS A 121 -13.13 -17.67 -16.68
CA HIS A 121 -14.55 -17.42 -16.47
C HIS A 121 -14.88 -17.47 -14.96
N GLU A 122 -14.14 -18.26 -14.19
CA GLU A 122 -14.30 -18.35 -12.73
C GLU A 122 -13.66 -17.17 -11.99
N VAL A 123 -12.47 -16.73 -12.41
CA VAL A 123 -11.74 -15.66 -11.71
C VAL A 123 -12.42 -14.29 -11.87
N CYS A 124 -12.86 -13.96 -13.08
CA CYS A 124 -13.59 -12.71 -13.31
C CYS A 124 -14.98 -12.69 -12.68
N SER A 125 -15.61 -13.87 -12.53
CA SER A 125 -16.93 -13.94 -11.91
C SER A 125 -16.88 -13.88 -10.38
N GLN A 126 -15.87 -14.48 -9.74
CA GLN A 126 -15.75 -14.46 -8.27
C GLN A 126 -15.44 -13.05 -7.73
N ASP A 127 -14.49 -12.34 -8.33
CA ASP A 127 -14.14 -10.98 -7.88
C ASP A 127 -15.28 -9.97 -8.03
N VAL A 128 -16.15 -10.17 -9.00
CA VAL A 128 -17.31 -9.28 -9.23
C VAL A 128 -18.46 -9.63 -8.29
N PHE A 129 -18.67 -10.91 -7.99
CA PHE A 129 -19.80 -11.34 -7.16
C PHE A 129 -19.56 -11.22 -5.67
N ASP A 130 -18.35 -11.51 -5.19
CA ASP A 130 -18.06 -11.46 -3.75
C ASP A 130 -18.02 -10.03 -3.19
N LYS A 131 -17.67 -9.05 -3.99
CA LYS A 131 -17.59 -7.64 -3.54
C LYS A 131 -18.91 -6.88 -3.66
N ASN A 132 -19.84 -7.34 -4.48
CA ASN A 132 -21.17 -6.73 -4.58
C ASN A 132 -22.08 -7.05 -3.37
N GLN A 133 -21.72 -8.03 -2.54
CA GLN A 133 -22.46 -8.30 -1.31
C GLN A 133 -22.08 -7.38 -0.15
N SER A 134 -20.97 -6.65 -0.25
CA SER A 134 -20.50 -5.77 0.82
C SER A 134 -20.81 -4.30 0.58
N VAL A 135 -21.25 -3.92 -0.61
CA VAL A 135 -21.68 -2.54 -0.89
C VAL A 135 -23.20 -2.50 -0.65
N GLY A 136 -23.56 -1.81 0.42
CA GLY A 136 -24.96 -1.71 0.89
C GLY A 136 -25.94 -1.36 -0.23
N ASN A 137 -27.14 -1.89 -0.07
CA ASN A 137 -28.29 -1.72 -0.95
C ASN A 137 -28.50 -0.29 -1.42
N HIS A 138 -27.94 0.05 -2.58
CA HIS A 138 -28.45 1.19 -3.32
C HIS A 138 -29.61 0.70 -4.16
N PRO A 139 -30.77 1.32 -4.03
CA PRO A 139 -31.94 0.91 -4.81
C PRO A 139 -31.67 1.03 -6.30
N ILE A 140 -31.92 -0.04 -7.01
CA ILE A 140 -31.86 -0.06 -8.47
C ILE A 140 -32.99 0.83 -8.98
N LEU A 141 -32.68 2.09 -9.23
CA LEU A 141 -33.61 3.00 -9.88
C LEU A 141 -33.55 2.77 -11.39
N GLY A 142 -34.51 2.00 -11.87
CA GLY A 142 -34.81 1.94 -13.30
C GLY A 142 -33.79 1.22 -14.19
N GLY A 143 -33.90 -0.08 -14.31
CA GLY A 143 -33.62 -0.93 -15.46
C GLY A 143 -32.38 -0.77 -16.35
N LYS A 144 -31.47 0.16 -16.10
CA LYS A 144 -30.23 0.29 -16.87
C LYS A 144 -29.06 -0.30 -16.08
N GLN A 145 -28.45 -1.36 -16.61
CA GLN A 145 -27.20 -1.89 -16.09
C GLN A 145 -26.13 -0.80 -16.14
N THR A 146 -25.62 -0.41 -14.97
CA THR A 146 -24.54 0.56 -14.88
C THR A 146 -23.22 -0.13 -15.21
N MET A 147 -22.47 0.45 -16.16
CA MET A 147 -21.13 -0.04 -16.51
C MET A 147 -20.16 0.31 -15.40
N THR A 148 -19.35 -0.66 -14.99
CA THR A 148 -18.31 -0.46 -13.97
C THR A 148 -16.94 -0.31 -14.63
N VAL A 149 -16.19 0.72 -14.23
CA VAL A 149 -14.79 0.91 -14.64
C VAL A 149 -13.93 0.84 -13.37
N LYS A 150 -13.00 -0.10 -13.32
CA LYS A 150 -12.07 -0.24 -12.20
C LYS A 150 -10.71 0.34 -12.57
N MET A 151 -10.15 1.17 -11.71
CA MET A 151 -8.76 1.61 -11.88
C MET A 151 -8.17 1.98 -10.53
N ASN A 152 -6.85 1.82 -10.38
CA ASN A 152 -6.10 2.37 -9.27
C ASN A 152 -5.42 3.64 -9.78
N LEU A 153 -5.44 4.69 -8.97
CA LEU A 153 -4.95 6.00 -9.39
C LEU A 153 -3.69 6.37 -8.63
N SER A 154 -2.61 6.58 -9.38
CA SER A 154 -1.34 7.04 -8.83
C SER A 154 -0.99 8.39 -9.43
N LEU A 155 -1.02 9.44 -8.62
CA LEU A 155 -0.76 10.82 -9.02
C LEU A 155 0.61 11.27 -8.48
N MET A 156 1.68 10.73 -9.07
CA MET A 156 3.05 11.01 -8.62
C MET A 156 3.55 12.39 -9.02
N SER A 157 2.93 13.00 -10.04
CA SER A 157 3.27 14.34 -10.51
C SER A 157 2.23 15.36 -10.02
N CYS A 158 2.66 16.59 -9.82
CA CYS A 158 1.76 17.70 -9.47
C CYS A 158 0.72 17.99 -10.55
N ARG A 159 0.98 17.55 -11.79
CA ARG A 159 0.05 17.70 -12.91
C ARG A 159 -0.26 16.33 -13.51
N PRO A 160 -1.54 15.98 -13.65
CA PRO A 160 -1.90 14.69 -14.25
C PRO A 160 -1.41 14.56 -15.69
N SER A 161 -1.06 13.36 -16.09
CA SER A 161 -0.68 13.03 -17.47
C SER A 161 -1.85 13.28 -18.45
N LYS A 162 -1.53 13.34 -19.74
CA LYS A 162 -2.56 13.45 -20.78
C LYS A 162 -3.57 12.29 -20.72
N TYR A 163 -3.05 11.09 -20.41
CA TYR A 163 -3.84 9.87 -20.25
C TYR A 163 -4.88 10.04 -19.13
N LEU A 164 -4.43 10.48 -17.94
CA LEU A 164 -5.32 10.67 -16.79
C LEU A 164 -6.30 11.81 -17.00
N LYS A 165 -5.86 12.90 -17.66
CA LYS A 165 -6.75 14.03 -17.98
C LYS A 165 -7.86 13.58 -18.91
N TYR A 166 -7.54 12.77 -19.92
CA TYR A 166 -8.54 12.25 -20.86
C TYR A 166 -9.53 11.35 -20.13
N PHE A 167 -9.04 10.39 -19.35
CA PHE A 167 -9.90 9.47 -18.58
C PHE A 167 -10.83 10.25 -17.64
N TYR A 168 -10.28 11.21 -16.90
CA TYR A 168 -11.06 12.02 -15.95
C TYR A 168 -12.19 12.76 -16.66
N ARG A 169 -11.86 13.41 -17.79
CA ARG A 169 -12.84 14.17 -18.57
C ARG A 169 -13.93 13.26 -19.13
N TRP A 170 -13.53 12.11 -19.65
CA TRP A 170 -14.45 11.11 -20.17
C TRP A 170 -15.41 10.59 -19.08
N ALA A 171 -14.86 10.23 -17.93
CA ALA A 171 -15.62 9.67 -16.82
C ALA A 171 -16.58 10.70 -16.22
N LYS A 172 -16.13 11.97 -16.11
CA LYS A 172 -16.94 13.07 -15.56
C LYS A 172 -18.20 13.30 -16.38
N GLN A 173 -18.11 13.19 -17.71
CA GLN A 173 -19.25 13.36 -18.61
C GLN A 173 -20.26 12.19 -18.51
N ARG A 174 -19.85 11.05 -17.94
CA ARG A 174 -20.65 9.82 -17.89
C ARG A 174 -21.00 9.39 -16.47
N LYS A 175 -20.92 10.30 -15.53
CA LYS A 175 -21.13 10.05 -14.09
C LYS A 175 -22.46 9.34 -13.79
N ASN A 176 -23.48 9.55 -14.60
CA ASN A 176 -24.80 8.96 -14.39
C ASN A 176 -24.97 7.58 -15.01
N VAL A 177 -24.05 7.13 -15.87
CA VAL A 177 -24.15 5.86 -16.59
C VAL A 177 -23.00 4.89 -16.31
N ILE A 178 -21.93 5.37 -15.66
CA ILE A 178 -20.82 4.52 -15.23
C ILE A 178 -20.57 4.69 -13.73
N GLN A 179 -20.02 3.64 -13.12
CA GLN A 179 -19.47 3.68 -11.76
C GLN A 179 -17.97 3.48 -11.86
N VAL A 180 -17.20 4.44 -11.39
CA VAL A 180 -15.73 4.32 -11.38
C VAL A 180 -15.28 3.90 -9.98
N ILE A 181 -14.69 2.71 -9.90
CA ILE A 181 -14.19 2.12 -8.66
C ILE A 181 -12.68 2.30 -8.62
N CYS A 182 -12.19 2.94 -7.55
CA CYS A 182 -10.76 3.12 -7.27
C CYS A 182 -10.48 2.54 -5.89
N GLU A 183 -9.84 1.38 -5.81
CA GLU A 183 -9.54 0.75 -4.53
C GLU A 183 -8.29 1.34 -3.89
N LYS A 184 -7.33 1.77 -4.72
CA LYS A 184 -6.07 2.35 -4.23
C LYS A 184 -5.82 3.70 -4.88
N LEU A 185 -5.67 4.75 -4.06
CA LEU A 185 -5.40 6.12 -4.49
C LEU A 185 -4.09 6.59 -3.87
N GLU A 186 -3.17 7.06 -4.71
CA GLU A 186 -1.87 7.59 -4.30
C GLU A 186 -1.68 9.02 -4.79
N PHE A 187 -1.32 9.91 -3.86
CA PHE A 187 -0.87 11.26 -4.17
C PHE A 187 0.63 11.36 -3.87
N GLY A 188 1.45 11.67 -4.91
CA GLY A 188 2.90 11.73 -4.75
C GLY A 188 3.46 13.12 -4.57
N ALA A 189 2.90 14.14 -5.24
CA ALA A 189 3.41 15.50 -5.19
C ALA A 189 2.31 16.45 -4.75
N ILE A 190 2.70 17.65 -4.28
CA ILE A 190 1.73 18.71 -3.97
C ILE A 190 0.91 18.99 -5.24
N PRO A 191 -0.41 18.80 -5.19
CA PRO A 191 -1.20 19.00 -6.41
C PRO A 191 -1.30 20.47 -6.79
N ALA A 192 -1.19 20.75 -8.10
CA ALA A 192 -1.45 22.08 -8.66
C ALA A 192 -2.96 22.27 -8.89
N TYR A 193 -3.79 21.41 -8.31
CA TYR A 193 -5.25 21.39 -8.44
C TYR A 193 -5.85 21.11 -7.06
N HIS A 194 -7.12 21.43 -6.89
CA HIS A 194 -7.80 21.12 -5.63
C HIS A 194 -7.96 19.60 -5.49
N PRO A 195 -7.47 18.98 -4.38
CA PRO A 195 -7.48 17.50 -4.26
C PRO A 195 -8.87 16.88 -4.39
N LEU A 196 -9.93 17.55 -3.91
CA LEU A 196 -11.30 17.03 -4.01
C LEU A 196 -11.78 16.88 -5.46
N ASN A 197 -11.19 17.61 -6.42
CA ASN A 197 -11.60 17.49 -7.80
C ASN A 197 -11.32 16.10 -8.36
N VAL A 198 -10.26 15.43 -7.87
CA VAL A 198 -9.94 14.06 -8.26
C VAL A 198 -11.08 13.11 -7.82
N LEU A 199 -11.61 13.35 -6.62
CA LEU A 199 -12.61 12.45 -6.02
C LEU A 199 -14.00 12.59 -6.64
N LYS A 200 -14.27 13.67 -7.42
CA LYS A 200 -15.60 13.89 -8.00
C LYS A 200 -16.02 12.83 -9.01
N VAL A 201 -15.06 12.12 -9.59
CA VAL A 201 -15.29 11.10 -10.62
C VAL A 201 -15.41 9.71 -10.02
N PHE A 202 -14.75 9.47 -8.87
CA PHE A 202 -14.67 8.16 -8.25
C PHE A 202 -15.76 7.98 -7.20
N ASP A 203 -16.13 6.74 -6.98
CA ASP A 203 -16.90 6.35 -5.81
C ASP A 203 -15.95 6.35 -4.60
N ALA A 204 -16.02 7.38 -3.77
CA ALA A 204 -15.12 7.52 -2.61
C ALA A 204 -15.25 6.33 -1.64
N ALA A 205 -16.44 5.75 -1.53
CA ALA A 205 -16.67 4.57 -0.69
C ALA A 205 -15.96 3.33 -1.22
N SER A 206 -15.51 3.31 -2.47
CA SER A 206 -14.75 2.19 -3.02
C SER A 206 -13.28 2.19 -2.61
N ILE A 207 -12.74 3.34 -2.13
CA ILE A 207 -11.32 3.48 -1.81
C ILE A 207 -11.01 2.70 -0.53
N GLN A 208 -10.06 1.76 -0.63
CA GLN A 208 -9.62 0.91 0.47
C GLN A 208 -8.23 1.29 0.96
N GLU A 209 -7.39 1.85 0.09
CA GLU A 209 -6.05 2.31 0.45
C GLU A 209 -5.82 3.73 -0.05
N LEU A 210 -5.32 4.59 0.83
CA LEU A 210 -4.94 5.97 0.49
C LEU A 210 -3.51 6.20 0.94
N GLU A 211 -2.67 6.63 -0.01
CA GLU A 211 -1.29 7.04 0.27
C GLU A 211 -1.09 8.48 -0.15
N ILE A 212 -0.55 9.28 0.76
CA ILE A 212 -0.16 10.67 0.49
C ILE A 212 1.32 10.78 0.81
N SER A 213 2.13 11.06 -0.19
CA SER A 213 3.58 11.11 -0.05
C SER A 213 4.17 12.37 -0.69
N THR A 214 5.26 12.82 -0.12
CA THR A 214 6.13 13.93 -0.51
C THR A 214 5.49 15.32 -0.50
N ARG A 215 5.90 16.10 0.50
CA ARG A 215 5.79 17.57 0.56
C ARG A 215 4.38 18.16 0.67
N TRP A 216 3.36 17.35 0.97
CA TRP A 216 2.07 17.94 1.35
C TRP A 216 2.22 18.60 2.71
N ASP A 217 1.42 19.63 2.96
CA ASP A 217 1.33 20.29 4.26
C ASP A 217 -0.08 20.10 4.85
N ILE A 218 -0.27 20.58 6.08
CA ILE A 218 -1.55 20.44 6.77
C ILE A 218 -2.68 21.19 6.07
N TYR A 219 -2.35 22.31 5.39
CA TYR A 219 -3.36 23.08 4.67
C TYR A 219 -3.91 22.29 3.46
N THR A 220 -3.02 21.62 2.74
CA THR A 220 -3.43 20.77 1.61
C THR A 220 -4.21 19.55 2.10
N LEU A 221 -3.80 18.94 3.22
CA LEU A 221 -4.53 17.85 3.84
C LEU A 221 -5.94 18.29 4.27
N ALA A 222 -6.07 19.50 4.82
CA ALA A 222 -7.37 20.04 5.22
C ALA A 222 -8.30 20.23 4.03
N LEU A 223 -7.75 20.55 2.85
CA LEU A 223 -8.55 20.63 1.61
C LEU A 223 -9.08 19.24 1.21
N LEU A 224 -8.36 18.18 1.53
CA LEU A 224 -8.78 16.80 1.24
C LEU A 224 -9.76 16.26 2.28
N ALA A 225 -9.83 16.86 3.47
CA ALA A 225 -10.53 16.32 4.62
C ALA A 225 -11.99 15.89 4.33
N PRO A 226 -12.82 16.71 3.65
CA PRO A 226 -14.20 16.27 3.37
C PRO A 226 -14.26 15.01 2.51
N GLY A 227 -13.31 14.84 1.59
CA GLY A 227 -13.21 13.64 0.75
C GLY A 227 -12.78 12.42 1.55
N LEU A 228 -11.84 12.61 2.49
CA LEU A 228 -11.40 11.53 3.37
C LEU A 228 -12.58 10.97 4.18
N GLY A 229 -13.44 11.83 4.68
CA GLY A 229 -14.62 11.40 5.44
C GLY A 229 -15.63 10.60 4.63
N GLN A 230 -15.55 10.65 3.31
CA GLN A 230 -16.41 9.85 2.43
C GLN A 230 -15.82 8.48 2.10
N MET A 231 -14.54 8.24 2.46
CA MET A 231 -13.87 6.97 2.22
C MET A 231 -14.19 5.96 3.34
N THR A 232 -15.46 5.63 3.48
CA THR A 232 -15.97 4.83 4.61
C THR A 232 -15.48 3.38 4.63
N ASN A 233 -14.93 2.88 3.52
CA ASN A 233 -14.35 1.54 3.45
C ASN A 233 -12.83 1.55 3.50
N LEU A 234 -12.22 2.68 3.85
CA LEU A 234 -10.76 2.80 3.92
C LEU A 234 -10.21 1.86 4.99
N GLN A 235 -9.26 1.00 4.59
CA GLN A 235 -8.60 0.02 5.45
C GLN A 235 -7.17 0.41 5.76
N LYS A 236 -6.50 1.12 4.84
CA LYS A 236 -5.09 1.48 4.97
C LYS A 236 -4.87 2.94 4.60
N LEU A 237 -4.23 3.68 5.49
CA LEU A 237 -3.93 5.10 5.33
C LEU A 237 -2.45 5.32 5.59
N LEU A 238 -1.76 5.95 4.62
CA LEU A 238 -0.32 6.13 4.67
C LEU A 238 0.04 7.57 4.37
N PHE A 239 0.77 8.22 5.29
CA PHE A 239 1.34 9.56 5.11
C PHE A 239 2.87 9.49 5.15
N LYS A 240 3.53 10.10 4.15
CA LYS A 240 4.99 10.18 4.08
C LYS A 240 5.43 11.63 3.82
N GLU A 241 6.36 12.10 4.64
CA GLU A 241 7.02 13.40 4.41
C GLU A 241 6.02 14.55 4.31
N ILE A 242 5.13 14.67 5.30
CA ILE A 242 4.23 15.81 5.40
C ILE A 242 5.00 16.96 6.06
N CYS A 243 5.27 17.99 5.28
CA CYS A 243 6.29 19.01 5.59
C CYS A 243 5.69 20.29 6.14
N ILE A 244 6.49 21.01 6.92
CA ILE A 244 6.18 22.39 7.31
C ILE A 244 6.05 23.23 6.03
N PRO A 245 5.00 24.06 5.89
CA PRO A 245 4.86 24.90 4.71
C PRO A 245 6.07 25.84 4.56
N LEU A 246 6.68 25.87 3.38
CA LEU A 246 7.86 26.68 3.11
C LEU A 246 7.53 28.00 2.39
N ASP A 247 6.33 28.08 1.83
CA ASP A 247 5.91 29.19 0.97
C ASP A 247 5.15 30.30 1.70
N ARG A 248 4.94 30.15 3.00
CA ARG A 248 4.17 31.09 3.82
C ARG A 248 4.67 31.11 5.27
N PRO A 249 4.48 32.23 6.01
CA PRO A 249 4.75 32.24 7.44
C PRO A 249 3.85 31.23 8.18
N ARG A 250 4.36 30.67 9.26
CA ARG A 250 3.58 29.75 10.08
C ARG A 250 2.49 30.50 10.86
N ASP A 251 1.28 30.04 10.76
CA ASP A 251 0.13 30.49 11.54
C ASP A 251 -0.34 29.31 12.38
N LEU A 252 0.08 29.30 13.64
CA LEU A 252 -0.15 28.18 14.55
C LEU A 252 -1.63 27.98 14.86
N GLU A 253 -2.43 29.05 14.88
CA GLU A 253 -3.87 28.94 15.10
C GLU A 253 -4.57 28.30 13.90
N MET A 254 -4.19 28.73 12.70
CA MET A 254 -4.74 28.14 11.48
C MET A 254 -4.26 26.69 11.29
N GLU A 255 -3.00 26.39 11.65
CA GLU A 255 -2.51 25.01 11.61
C GLU A 255 -3.31 24.11 12.56
N ALA A 256 -3.55 24.57 13.80
CA ALA A 256 -4.33 23.82 14.78
C ALA A 256 -5.77 23.60 14.31
N PHE A 257 -6.37 24.59 13.66
CA PHE A 257 -7.70 24.46 13.07
C PHE A 257 -7.69 23.39 11.96
N CYS A 258 -6.71 23.44 11.06
CA CYS A 258 -6.58 22.48 9.97
C CYS A 258 -6.34 21.05 10.49
N VAL A 259 -5.52 20.89 11.55
CA VAL A 259 -5.28 19.61 12.20
C VAL A 259 -6.60 19.04 12.74
N THR A 260 -7.38 19.85 13.42
CA THR A 260 -8.66 19.42 13.98
C THR A 260 -9.65 19.03 12.87
N GLU A 261 -9.76 19.84 11.82
CA GLU A 261 -10.63 19.56 10.67
C GLU A 261 -10.24 18.23 10.00
N PHE A 262 -8.94 18.02 9.84
CA PHE A 262 -8.45 16.80 9.19
C PHE A 262 -8.70 15.57 10.05
N PHE A 263 -8.29 15.61 11.33
CA PHE A 263 -8.42 14.45 12.21
C PHE A 263 -9.87 14.12 12.56
N SER A 264 -10.79 15.12 12.55
CA SER A 264 -12.19 14.87 12.82
C SER A 264 -12.83 13.89 11.82
N GLN A 265 -12.27 13.79 10.62
CA GLN A 265 -12.76 12.85 9.61
C GLN A 265 -12.47 11.39 9.97
N PHE A 266 -11.51 11.14 10.87
CA PHE A 266 -11.13 9.78 11.27
C PHE A 266 -12.27 9.05 11.98
N SER A 267 -13.22 9.79 12.58
CA SER A 267 -14.41 9.19 13.21
C SER A 267 -15.32 8.47 12.19
N LYS A 268 -15.18 8.80 10.92
CA LYS A 268 -15.96 8.18 9.84
C LYS A 268 -15.27 6.94 9.24
N LEU A 269 -14.02 6.67 9.63
CA LEU A 269 -13.20 5.59 9.07
C LEU A 269 -13.34 4.32 9.91
N HIS A 270 -14.55 3.74 9.93
CA HIS A 270 -14.90 2.60 10.78
C HIS A 270 -14.19 1.29 10.40
N LYS A 271 -13.60 1.21 9.21
CA LYS A 271 -12.90 0.02 8.74
C LYS A 271 -11.38 0.17 8.71
N LEU A 272 -10.86 1.30 9.20
CA LEU A 272 -9.41 1.56 9.19
C LEU A 272 -8.70 0.57 10.12
N GLN A 273 -7.75 -0.19 9.56
CA GLN A 273 -6.97 -1.20 10.26
C GLN A 273 -5.48 -0.89 10.28
N HIS A 274 -4.99 -0.20 9.25
CA HIS A 274 -3.56 0.01 9.04
C HIS A 274 -3.28 1.50 8.87
N LEU A 275 -2.56 2.09 9.82
CA LEU A 275 -2.21 3.52 9.82
C LEU A 275 -0.70 3.68 9.86
N TYR A 276 -0.17 4.37 8.85
CA TYR A 276 1.26 4.63 8.69
C TYR A 276 1.52 6.13 8.62
N LEU A 277 2.32 6.64 9.52
CA LEU A 277 2.66 8.06 9.62
C LEU A 277 4.19 8.16 9.64
N ASN A 278 4.77 8.57 8.51
CA ASN A 278 6.22 8.70 8.38
C ASN A 278 6.58 10.15 8.15
N ASP A 279 7.37 10.72 9.06
CA ASP A 279 7.85 12.10 8.97
C ASP A 279 6.70 13.10 8.80
N VAL A 280 5.77 13.10 9.77
CA VAL A 280 4.60 13.97 9.80
C VAL A 280 4.83 15.04 10.87
N TYR A 281 5.14 16.28 10.46
CA TYR A 281 5.61 17.32 11.36
C TYR A 281 4.58 17.77 12.40
N PHE A 282 3.29 17.80 12.02
CA PHE A 282 2.23 18.32 12.90
C PHE A 282 1.72 17.31 13.91
N LEU A 283 2.28 16.10 13.95
CA LEU A 283 1.81 15.06 14.86
C LEU A 283 2.17 15.36 16.33
N THR A 284 3.28 16.07 16.56
CA THR A 284 3.74 16.44 17.90
C THR A 284 2.66 17.22 18.63
N GLU A 285 2.29 16.77 19.82
CA GLU A 285 1.23 17.34 20.66
C GLU A 285 -0.20 17.17 20.10
N HIS A 286 -0.36 16.39 18.99
CA HIS A 286 -1.66 16.18 18.37
C HIS A 286 -2.03 14.70 18.19
N LEU A 287 -1.19 13.79 18.66
CA LEU A 287 -1.45 12.35 18.52
C LEU A 287 -2.74 11.94 19.24
N ASP A 288 -3.03 12.54 20.38
CA ASP A 288 -4.25 12.28 21.14
C ASP A 288 -5.49 12.65 20.34
N GLN A 289 -5.49 13.78 19.61
CA GLN A 289 -6.60 14.18 18.76
C GLN A 289 -6.89 13.13 17.69
N MET A 290 -5.81 12.68 17.01
CA MET A 290 -5.94 11.69 15.94
C MET A 290 -6.52 10.37 16.47
N LEU A 291 -5.91 9.82 17.53
CA LEU A 291 -6.30 8.52 18.07
C LEU A 291 -7.68 8.56 18.73
N ARG A 292 -8.06 9.71 19.31
CA ARG A 292 -9.35 9.87 19.97
C ARG A 292 -10.52 9.75 18.99
N PHE A 293 -10.34 10.22 17.75
CA PHE A 293 -11.37 10.10 16.72
C PHE A 293 -11.47 8.70 16.12
N LEU A 294 -10.45 7.84 16.30
CA LEU A 294 -10.51 6.46 15.80
C LEU A 294 -11.35 5.61 16.73
N GLU A 295 -12.50 5.16 16.23
CA GLU A 295 -13.45 4.35 17.00
C GLU A 295 -13.19 2.85 16.87
N SER A 296 -12.54 2.42 15.77
CA SER A 296 -12.23 1.01 15.54
C SER A 296 -10.79 0.68 15.94
N PRO A 297 -10.53 -0.54 16.43
CA PRO A 297 -9.16 -0.91 16.82
C PRO A 297 -8.26 -1.08 15.61
N LEU A 298 -7.03 -0.55 15.71
CA LEU A 298 -6.02 -0.70 14.67
C LEU A 298 -5.33 -2.06 14.80
N GLU A 299 -5.02 -2.66 13.65
CA GLU A 299 -4.17 -3.84 13.55
C GLU A 299 -2.71 -3.46 13.38
N THR A 300 -2.44 -2.39 12.63
CA THR A 300 -1.09 -1.86 12.38
C THR A 300 -1.04 -0.38 12.72
N LEU A 301 -0.04 0.01 13.50
CA LEU A 301 0.29 1.42 13.73
C LEU A 301 1.79 1.61 13.52
N ALA A 302 2.14 2.44 12.55
CA ALA A 302 3.52 2.84 12.31
C ALA A 302 3.60 4.37 12.44
N ILE A 303 4.36 4.84 13.42
CA ILE A 303 4.69 6.25 13.59
C ILE A 303 6.21 6.33 13.52
N THR A 304 6.74 6.68 12.33
CA THR A 304 8.16 6.59 12.07
C THR A 304 8.73 7.97 11.75
N HIS A 305 9.92 8.24 12.30
CA HIS A 305 10.63 9.51 12.08
C HIS A 305 9.80 10.74 12.44
N CYS A 306 8.91 10.59 13.41
CA CYS A 306 8.09 11.69 13.94
C CYS A 306 8.61 12.08 15.33
N MET A 307 8.46 13.35 15.66
CA MET A 307 8.71 13.82 17.02
C MET A 307 7.45 13.62 17.85
N LEU A 308 7.56 12.88 18.94
CA LEU A 308 6.45 12.69 19.88
C LEU A 308 6.81 13.31 21.22
N SER A 309 5.83 13.97 21.83
CA SER A 309 5.98 14.52 23.18
C SER A 309 5.66 13.42 24.22
N GLU A 310 5.95 13.72 25.48
CA GLU A 310 5.60 12.84 26.57
C GLU A 310 4.07 12.64 26.68
N SER A 311 3.31 13.70 26.41
CA SER A 311 1.84 13.59 26.41
C SER A 311 1.33 12.70 25.26
N ASP A 312 1.97 12.76 24.08
CA ASP A 312 1.64 11.86 22.96
C ASP A 312 1.87 10.41 23.35
N MET A 313 3.04 10.11 23.96
CA MET A 313 3.37 8.73 24.37
C MET A 313 2.46 8.24 25.50
N ARG A 314 2.12 9.12 26.44
CA ARG A 314 1.16 8.78 27.51
C ARG A 314 -0.19 8.39 26.92
N TYR A 315 -0.71 9.18 25.99
CA TYR A 315 -2.00 8.88 25.36
C TYR A 315 -1.93 7.58 24.56
N LEU A 316 -0.85 7.38 23.80
CA LEU A 316 -0.65 6.16 23.00
C LEU A 316 -0.68 4.91 23.88
N SER A 317 -0.08 4.99 25.08
CA SER A 317 -0.01 3.85 26.01
C SER A 317 -1.37 3.51 26.64
N GLN A 318 -2.34 4.41 26.59
CA GLN A 318 -3.65 4.25 27.23
C GLN A 318 -4.81 4.15 26.25
N CYS A 319 -4.58 4.43 24.97
CA CYS A 319 -5.61 4.59 23.95
C CYS A 319 -6.34 3.27 23.66
N PRO A 320 -7.69 3.26 23.63
CA PRO A 320 -8.44 2.03 23.30
C PRO A 320 -8.18 1.49 21.89
N SER A 321 -7.94 2.37 20.91
CA SER A 321 -7.76 1.95 19.51
C SER A 321 -6.45 1.19 19.28
N THR A 322 -5.51 1.21 20.23
CA THR A 322 -4.22 0.52 20.13
C THR A 322 -4.13 -0.76 20.97
N HIS A 323 -5.23 -1.24 21.56
CA HIS A 323 -5.26 -2.42 22.44
C HIS A 323 -4.98 -3.75 21.74
N HIS A 324 -5.20 -3.81 20.45
CA HIS A 324 -5.16 -5.08 19.70
C HIS A 324 -4.14 -5.05 18.57
N LEU A 325 -3.13 -4.17 18.65
CA LEU A 325 -2.12 -4.06 17.62
C LEU A 325 -1.40 -5.39 17.43
N LYS A 326 -1.27 -5.81 16.18
CA LYS A 326 -0.42 -6.90 15.75
C LYS A 326 0.94 -6.38 15.28
N HIS A 327 0.97 -5.17 14.75
CA HIS A 327 2.18 -4.57 14.17
C HIS A 327 2.36 -3.16 14.70
N LEU A 328 3.48 -2.96 15.41
CA LEU A 328 3.84 -1.64 15.97
C LEU A 328 5.24 -1.27 15.47
N ASP A 329 5.33 -0.10 14.81
CA ASP A 329 6.60 0.44 14.33
C ASP A 329 6.73 1.88 14.80
N LEU A 330 7.70 2.11 15.69
CA LEU A 330 8.04 3.45 16.19
C LEU A 330 9.45 3.86 15.77
N SER A 331 9.96 3.27 14.67
CA SER A 331 11.33 3.51 14.20
C SER A 331 11.59 5.00 13.96
N GLY A 332 12.70 5.48 14.45
CA GLY A 332 13.09 6.88 14.32
C GLY A 332 12.43 7.84 15.31
N VAL A 333 11.53 7.35 16.17
CA VAL A 333 11.01 8.15 17.30
C VAL A 333 12.08 8.17 18.39
N THR A 334 12.50 9.37 18.81
CA THR A 334 13.58 9.53 19.80
C THR A 334 13.05 9.38 21.22
N PHE A 335 13.59 8.42 21.97
CA PHE A 335 13.18 8.15 23.35
C PHE A 335 14.09 8.78 24.40
N ILE A 336 15.09 9.59 24.01
CA ILE A 336 16.07 10.18 24.94
C ILE A 336 15.39 10.97 26.06
N HIS A 337 14.35 11.73 25.73
CA HIS A 337 13.66 12.63 26.66
C HIS A 337 12.29 12.13 27.07
N LEU A 338 11.95 10.88 26.73
CA LEU A 338 10.64 10.32 27.05
C LEU A 338 10.76 9.34 28.24
N SER A 339 9.74 9.31 29.06
CA SER A 339 9.68 8.37 30.18
C SER A 339 9.59 6.92 29.67
N ASP A 340 10.41 6.05 30.22
CA ASP A 340 10.49 4.63 29.82
C ASP A 340 9.17 3.88 30.09
N GLN A 341 8.41 4.34 31.08
CA GLN A 341 7.20 3.65 31.53
C GLN A 341 6.12 3.58 30.45
N PHE A 342 6.05 4.56 29.52
CA PHE A 342 4.98 4.58 28.51
C PHE A 342 5.15 3.48 27.47
N LEU A 343 6.39 3.23 27.04
CA LEU A 343 6.63 2.14 26.09
C LEU A 343 6.38 0.78 26.73
N GLY A 344 6.82 0.61 27.99
CA GLY A 344 6.54 -0.60 28.76
C GLY A 344 5.04 -0.84 28.94
N SER A 345 4.29 0.20 29.35
CA SER A 345 2.84 0.11 29.52
C SER A 345 2.12 -0.24 28.22
N LEU A 346 2.57 0.33 27.10
CA LEU A 346 1.99 0.01 25.79
C LEU A 346 2.21 -1.47 25.47
N LEU A 347 3.43 -1.97 25.63
CA LEU A 347 3.75 -3.37 25.32
C LEU A 347 3.03 -4.35 26.28
N GLU A 348 2.81 -3.98 27.53
CA GLU A 348 2.05 -4.83 28.48
C GLU A 348 0.64 -5.13 27.97
N ARG A 349 0.04 -4.19 27.26
CA ARG A 349 -1.30 -4.36 26.70
C ARG A 349 -1.30 -5.18 25.41
N LEU A 350 -0.11 -5.41 24.81
CA LEU A 350 0.04 -6.05 23.51
C LEU A 350 0.68 -7.43 23.58
N THR A 351 0.94 -7.96 24.78
CA THR A 351 1.67 -9.23 24.94
C THR A 351 0.99 -10.42 24.24
N ALA A 352 -0.34 -10.40 24.14
CA ALA A 352 -1.11 -11.49 23.51
C ALA A 352 -1.29 -11.33 22.00
N THR A 353 -1.05 -10.14 21.43
CA THR A 353 -1.42 -9.84 20.04
C THR A 353 -0.24 -9.46 19.16
N LEU A 354 0.84 -8.90 19.71
CA LEU A 354 1.91 -8.28 18.95
C LEU A 354 2.72 -9.32 18.16
N LYS A 355 2.78 -9.16 16.85
CA LYS A 355 3.53 -10.02 15.92
C LYS A 355 4.81 -9.35 15.42
N THR A 356 4.79 -8.03 15.27
CA THR A 356 5.93 -7.25 14.77
C THR A 356 6.18 -6.07 15.67
N LEU A 357 7.43 -5.91 16.11
CA LEU A 357 7.87 -4.75 16.90
C LEU A 357 9.12 -4.16 16.25
N LYS A 358 9.03 -2.89 15.83
CA LYS A 358 10.17 -2.18 15.25
C LYS A 358 10.46 -0.92 16.05
N LEU A 359 11.67 -0.87 16.62
CA LEU A 359 12.18 0.26 17.41
C LEU A 359 13.55 0.69 16.87
N LYS A 360 13.72 0.62 15.54
CA LYS A 360 14.98 0.93 14.88
C LYS A 360 15.29 2.42 14.97
N GLY A 361 16.50 2.75 15.42
CA GLY A 361 16.97 4.14 15.45
C GLY A 361 16.22 5.03 16.43
N CYS A 362 15.71 4.47 17.52
CA CYS A 362 14.96 5.22 18.53
C CYS A 362 15.84 5.84 19.60
N LYS A 363 17.17 5.72 19.47
CA LYS A 363 18.17 6.19 20.45
C LYS A 363 17.95 5.59 21.83
N LEU A 364 17.49 4.34 21.86
CA LEU A 364 17.37 3.59 23.10
C LEU A 364 18.75 3.28 23.67
N MET A 365 18.84 3.34 25.00
CA MET A 365 20.04 3.07 25.77
C MET A 365 19.87 1.80 26.61
N ASP A 366 20.95 1.33 27.22
CA ASP A 366 20.97 0.09 28.04
C ASP A 366 19.89 0.06 29.12
N PHE A 367 19.69 1.16 29.84
CA PHE A 367 18.73 1.20 30.94
C PHE A 367 17.27 1.06 30.41
N GLN A 368 17.03 1.62 29.23
CA GLN A 368 15.68 1.57 28.61
C GLN A 368 15.35 0.16 28.12
N ILE A 369 16.29 -0.48 27.40
CA ILE A 369 16.03 -1.85 26.95
C ILE A 369 15.93 -2.81 28.14
N SER A 370 16.73 -2.60 29.19
CA SER A 370 16.65 -3.42 30.40
C SER A 370 15.26 -3.34 31.04
N ALA A 371 14.65 -2.15 31.06
CA ALA A 371 13.30 -1.96 31.60
C ALA A 371 12.23 -2.69 30.75
N LEU A 372 12.48 -2.91 29.47
CA LEU A 372 11.53 -3.57 28.56
C LEU A 372 11.65 -5.10 28.55
N LEU A 373 12.76 -5.65 29.03
CA LEU A 373 13.02 -7.09 28.91
C LEU A 373 11.92 -7.97 29.52
N PRO A 374 11.38 -7.68 30.72
CA PRO A 374 10.34 -8.55 31.30
C PRO A 374 9.08 -8.60 30.42
N VAL A 375 8.61 -7.46 29.93
CA VAL A 375 7.39 -7.43 29.12
C VAL A 375 7.65 -8.01 27.73
N LEU A 376 8.81 -7.74 27.14
CA LEU A 376 9.19 -8.27 25.84
C LEU A 376 9.21 -9.81 25.86
N SER A 377 9.69 -10.42 26.93
CA SER A 377 9.74 -11.88 27.08
C SER A 377 8.36 -12.52 27.11
N GLN A 378 7.31 -11.75 27.38
CA GLN A 378 5.92 -12.22 27.42
C GLN A 378 5.22 -12.09 26.07
N CYS A 379 5.82 -11.40 25.09
CA CYS A 379 5.22 -11.20 23.77
C CYS A 379 5.45 -12.42 22.87
N SER A 380 4.83 -13.54 23.23
CA SER A 380 5.08 -14.86 22.64
C SER A 380 4.63 -14.98 21.18
N GLN A 381 3.82 -14.03 20.69
CA GLN A 381 3.33 -14.02 19.31
C GLN A 381 4.31 -13.36 18.32
N LEU A 382 5.41 -12.78 18.82
CA LEU A 382 6.36 -12.04 17.97
C LEU A 382 6.98 -12.95 16.91
N THR A 383 6.89 -12.49 15.65
CA THR A 383 7.53 -13.10 14.49
C THR A 383 8.68 -12.26 13.96
N GLU A 384 8.66 -10.94 14.23
CA GLU A 384 9.70 -10.02 13.76
C GLU A 384 10.00 -8.95 14.81
N VAL A 385 11.30 -8.71 15.06
CA VAL A 385 11.76 -7.58 15.86
C VAL A 385 12.87 -6.84 15.14
N ASP A 386 12.90 -5.51 15.29
CA ASP A 386 13.97 -4.67 14.75
C ASP A 386 14.40 -3.63 15.80
N PHE A 387 15.57 -3.87 16.40
CA PHE A 387 16.22 -2.96 17.36
C PHE A 387 17.47 -2.30 16.77
N ALA A 388 17.73 -2.43 15.47
CA ALA A 388 18.92 -1.89 14.82
C ALA A 388 19.05 -0.37 15.06
N LYS A 389 20.27 0.15 14.97
CA LYS A 389 20.58 1.57 15.12
C LYS A 389 20.23 2.17 16.49
N ASN A 390 20.27 1.34 17.54
CA ASN A 390 20.22 1.79 18.94
C ASN A 390 21.61 1.63 19.58
N ASN A 391 21.78 2.09 20.81
CA ASN A 391 23.07 2.12 21.51
C ASN A 391 23.03 1.11 22.67
N PHE A 392 23.41 -0.11 22.40
CA PHE A 392 23.42 -1.18 23.40
C PHE A 392 24.83 -1.72 23.60
N SER A 393 25.22 -1.90 24.87
CA SER A 393 26.44 -2.59 25.20
C SER A 393 26.34 -4.09 24.97
N MET A 394 27.48 -4.76 24.95
CA MET A 394 27.56 -6.22 24.85
C MET A 394 26.73 -6.91 25.94
N ASP A 395 26.82 -6.41 27.19
CA ASP A 395 26.06 -6.97 28.32
C ASP A 395 24.54 -6.84 28.10
N SER A 396 24.08 -5.67 27.68
CA SER A 396 22.66 -5.44 27.44
C SER A 396 22.13 -6.30 26.29
N LEU A 397 22.92 -6.46 25.21
CA LEU A 397 22.53 -7.34 24.09
C LEU A 397 22.47 -8.80 24.55
N LYS A 398 23.40 -9.28 25.34
CA LYS A 398 23.35 -10.64 25.88
C LYS A 398 22.07 -10.87 26.68
N LYS A 399 21.72 -9.93 27.55
CA LYS A 399 20.50 -9.99 28.36
C LYS A 399 19.24 -9.99 27.46
N LEU A 400 19.22 -9.11 26.44
CA LEU A 400 18.11 -9.04 25.48
C LEU A 400 17.93 -10.39 24.79
N LEU A 401 19.01 -10.96 24.25
CA LEU A 401 18.95 -12.25 23.54
C LEU A 401 18.47 -13.37 24.44
N GLN A 402 18.93 -13.40 25.72
CA GLN A 402 18.50 -14.39 26.70
C GLN A 402 17.00 -14.28 27.01
N HIS A 403 16.46 -13.06 27.04
CA HIS A 403 15.04 -12.83 27.30
C HIS A 403 14.16 -13.21 26.11
N THR A 404 14.74 -13.50 24.93
CA THR A 404 13.99 -14.00 23.78
C THR A 404 13.79 -15.52 23.79
N ALA A 405 14.24 -16.22 24.85
CA ALA A 405 14.20 -17.69 24.91
C ALA A 405 12.79 -18.25 24.64
N ASN A 406 11.74 -17.59 25.14
CA ASN A 406 10.35 -18.01 24.96
C ASN A 406 9.70 -17.51 23.67
N LEU A 407 10.42 -16.70 22.87
CA LEU A 407 9.89 -16.13 21.63
C LEU A 407 10.16 -17.08 20.46
N THR A 408 9.52 -18.25 20.50
CA THR A 408 9.78 -19.36 19.58
C THR A 408 9.28 -19.11 18.16
N GLN A 409 8.41 -18.10 17.96
CA GLN A 409 7.85 -17.78 16.65
C GLN A 409 8.68 -16.76 15.88
N LEU A 410 9.77 -16.23 16.47
CA LEU A 410 10.62 -15.25 15.77
C LEU A 410 11.23 -15.85 14.51
N THR A 411 10.99 -15.21 13.38
CA THR A 411 11.54 -15.58 12.08
C THR A 411 12.60 -14.59 11.62
N LEU A 412 12.45 -13.31 11.95
CA LEU A 412 13.37 -12.25 11.54
C LEU A 412 13.71 -11.35 12.73
N GLU A 413 15.00 -11.25 13.01
CA GLU A 413 15.51 -10.48 14.14
C GLU A 413 16.64 -9.57 13.68
N LYS A 414 16.53 -8.29 14.02
CA LYS A 414 17.58 -7.30 13.73
C LYS A 414 17.98 -6.59 15.01
N TYR A 415 19.26 -6.61 15.31
CA TYR A 415 19.85 -6.02 16.51
C TYR A 415 20.96 -5.05 16.11
N PRO A 416 21.24 -4.03 16.94
CA PRO A 416 22.44 -3.22 16.70
C PRO A 416 23.70 -4.04 17.01
N ALA A 417 24.79 -3.72 16.37
CA ALA A 417 26.10 -4.18 16.83
C ALA A 417 26.37 -3.56 18.21
N PRO A 418 27.06 -4.26 19.11
CA PRO A 418 27.35 -3.72 20.45
C PRO A 418 28.24 -2.49 20.37
N ASP A 419 28.08 -1.58 21.34
CA ASP A 419 28.83 -0.31 21.35
C ASP A 419 30.34 -0.55 21.38
N GLU A 420 30.79 -1.67 21.90
CA GLU A 420 32.21 -2.05 22.00
C GLU A 420 32.87 -2.31 20.63
N VAL A 421 32.10 -2.43 19.52
CA VAL A 421 32.70 -2.61 18.19
C VAL A 421 33.29 -1.33 17.62
N TYR A 422 32.98 -0.17 18.23
CA TYR A 422 33.39 1.13 17.69
C TYR A 422 34.67 1.64 18.36
N ASP A 423 35.46 2.38 17.58
CA ASP A 423 36.59 3.13 18.14
C ASP A 423 36.09 4.48 18.72
N ILE A 424 37.01 5.26 19.26
CA ILE A 424 36.72 6.54 19.91
C ILE A 424 36.13 7.60 18.94
N LEU A 425 36.30 7.38 17.63
CA LEU A 425 35.77 8.28 16.61
C LEU A 425 34.48 7.76 15.97
N GLY A 426 33.99 6.59 16.43
CA GLY A 426 32.76 5.97 15.90
C GLY A 426 32.98 5.09 14.67
N GLY A 427 34.23 4.79 14.32
CA GLY A 427 34.56 3.85 13.27
C GLY A 427 34.40 2.41 13.73
N VAL A 428 33.95 1.53 12.86
CA VAL A 428 33.80 0.11 13.18
C VAL A 428 35.17 -0.56 13.14
N ILE A 429 35.53 -1.33 14.18
CA ILE A 429 36.75 -2.15 14.22
C ILE A 429 36.36 -3.55 13.72
N PRO A 430 36.79 -3.95 12.48
CA PRO A 430 36.21 -5.14 11.83
C PRO A 430 36.41 -6.44 12.60
N ASP A 431 37.61 -6.69 13.13
CA ASP A 431 37.88 -7.93 13.88
C ASP A 431 37.04 -8.00 15.14
N ARG A 432 36.92 -6.89 15.87
CA ARG A 432 36.10 -6.81 17.07
C ARG A 432 34.61 -7.00 16.72
N PHE A 433 34.15 -6.41 15.63
CA PHE A 433 32.78 -6.59 15.14
C PHE A 433 32.47 -8.07 14.92
N LEU A 434 33.34 -8.77 14.17
CA LEU A 434 33.15 -10.20 13.88
C LEU A 434 33.16 -11.04 15.16
N GLN A 435 34.13 -10.77 16.06
CA GLN A 435 34.27 -11.52 17.31
C GLN A 435 33.03 -11.37 18.20
N LEU A 436 32.61 -10.12 18.46
CA LEU A 436 31.52 -9.85 19.40
C LEU A 436 30.18 -10.28 18.84
N CYS A 437 29.94 -10.10 17.52
CA CYS A 437 28.69 -10.57 16.90
C CYS A 437 28.62 -12.10 16.89
N SER A 438 29.75 -12.79 16.71
CA SER A 438 29.80 -14.24 16.80
C SER A 438 29.45 -14.69 18.23
N GLU A 439 29.98 -14.00 19.26
CA GLU A 439 29.71 -14.30 20.67
C GLU A 439 28.23 -14.08 21.00
N LEU A 440 27.62 -13.03 20.48
CA LEU A 440 26.16 -12.79 20.63
C LEU A 440 25.36 -13.90 19.96
N MET A 441 25.80 -14.36 18.79
CA MET A 441 25.14 -15.46 18.08
C MET A 441 25.18 -16.75 18.90
N ASP A 442 26.33 -17.03 19.53
CA ASP A 442 26.48 -18.20 20.45
C ASP A 442 25.56 -18.08 21.65
N THR A 443 25.44 -16.88 22.22
CA THR A 443 24.51 -16.62 23.33
C THR A 443 23.08 -16.94 22.94
N LEU A 444 22.69 -16.51 21.74
CA LEU A 444 21.31 -16.72 21.21
C LEU A 444 21.05 -18.21 20.95
N LYS A 445 22.00 -18.90 20.32
CA LYS A 445 21.89 -20.34 20.03
C LYS A 445 21.79 -21.19 21.28
N ALA A 446 22.34 -20.71 22.41
CA ALA A 446 22.28 -21.41 23.68
C ALA A 446 20.86 -21.42 24.28
N VAL A 447 19.97 -20.49 23.88
CA VAL A 447 18.64 -20.37 24.47
C VAL A 447 17.50 -20.76 23.51
N ARG A 448 17.72 -20.72 22.21
CA ARG A 448 16.71 -21.16 21.21
C ARG A 448 17.36 -21.37 19.85
N GLN A 449 16.56 -21.80 18.87
CA GLN A 449 17.00 -22.00 17.48
C GLN A 449 16.55 -20.80 16.62
N PRO A 450 17.44 -19.84 16.36
CA PRO A 450 17.08 -18.68 15.55
C PRO A 450 16.99 -19.03 14.06
N LYS A 451 16.21 -18.23 13.30
CA LYS A 451 16.05 -18.40 11.85
C LYS A 451 16.87 -17.38 11.07
N TRP A 452 16.42 -16.12 11.04
CA TRP A 452 17.12 -15.03 10.34
C TRP A 452 17.52 -13.98 11.37
N VAL A 453 18.82 -13.81 11.57
CA VAL A 453 19.34 -12.87 12.57
C VAL A 453 20.35 -11.94 11.89
N TYR A 454 20.23 -10.65 12.18
CA TYR A 454 21.14 -9.62 11.68
C TYR A 454 21.64 -8.78 12.84
N PHE A 455 22.96 -8.61 12.97
CA PHE A 455 23.60 -7.59 13.78
C PHE A 455 24.13 -6.52 12.84
N VAL A 456 23.67 -5.28 13.02
CA VAL A 456 23.92 -4.20 12.04
C VAL A 456 24.63 -3.05 12.75
N SER A 457 25.79 -2.66 12.26
CA SER A 457 26.50 -1.51 12.80
C SER A 457 25.82 -0.20 12.42
N LYS A 458 26.16 0.87 13.14
CA LYS A 458 25.92 2.23 12.66
C LYS A 458 26.73 2.45 11.40
N ARG A 459 26.36 3.48 10.62
CA ARG A 459 27.12 3.86 9.44
C ARG A 459 28.54 4.24 9.85
N CYS A 460 29.52 3.56 9.31
CA CYS A 460 30.93 3.81 9.61
C CYS A 460 31.30 5.22 9.10
N LEU A 461 31.97 6.01 9.95
CA LEU A 461 32.34 7.38 9.60
C LEU A 461 33.45 7.44 8.53
N TYR A 462 34.22 6.34 8.36
CA TYR A 462 35.34 6.31 7.40
C TYR A 462 34.87 5.88 6.00
N CYS A 463 34.14 4.77 5.92
CA CYS A 463 33.75 4.19 4.63
C CYS A 463 32.30 4.47 4.25
N LEU A 464 31.54 5.09 5.15
CA LEU A 464 30.13 5.47 5.00
C LEU A 464 29.18 4.27 4.78
N ASN A 465 29.65 3.04 5.03
CA ASN A 465 28.86 1.82 4.92
C ASN A 465 28.52 1.26 6.30
N CYS A 466 27.50 0.42 6.37
CA CYS A 466 27.19 -0.38 7.55
C CYS A 466 27.81 -1.76 7.43
N CYS A 467 28.30 -2.28 8.53
CA CYS A 467 28.72 -3.68 8.61
C CYS A 467 27.52 -4.53 9.06
N ILE A 468 27.34 -5.67 8.45
CA ILE A 468 26.24 -6.59 8.74
C ILE A 468 26.82 -7.98 9.02
N TYR A 469 26.50 -8.51 10.19
CA TYR A 469 26.75 -9.91 10.54
C TYR A 469 25.40 -10.61 10.47
N ASN A 470 25.28 -11.60 9.60
CA ASN A 470 24.00 -12.30 9.41
C ASN A 470 24.13 -13.80 9.67
N PHE A 471 23.04 -14.37 10.15
CA PHE A 471 22.90 -15.80 10.36
C PHE A 471 21.59 -16.27 9.73
N THR A 472 21.65 -17.39 9.04
CA THR A 472 20.49 -18.08 8.49
C THR A 472 20.47 -19.50 9.06
N GLY A 473 19.45 -19.81 9.84
CA GLY A 473 19.25 -21.14 10.38
C GLY A 473 18.72 -22.11 9.31
N ASN A 474 18.81 -23.37 9.60
CA ASN A 474 18.24 -24.40 8.73
C ASN A 474 16.72 -24.25 8.66
N ILE A 475 16.17 -24.13 7.44
CA ILE A 475 14.73 -24.02 7.18
C ILE A 475 14.11 -25.43 7.17
#